data_ab9e3b5e368768f4ae8f225e3dd4a84e
#
_entry.id   ab9e3b5e368768f4ae8f225e3dd4a84e
#
_cell.length_a   1.000
_cell.length_b   1.000
_cell.length_c   1.000
_cell.angle_alpha   90.00
_cell.angle_beta   90.00
_cell.angle_gamma   90.00
#
_symmetry.space_group_name_H-M   'P 1'
#
loop_
_entity.id
_entity.type
_entity.pdbx_description
1 polymer ?
#
loop_
_entity_poly.entity_id
_entity_poly.type
_entity_poly.pdbx_seq_one_letter_code
_entity_poly.pdbx_strand_id
1 'polypeptide(L)'
;YDLTAWRYPCSEEFSYVMLTVVPLDNEDPFLCSGQIILAQGESNLDDSPGLTQDPYFNQPSWCQETVLPTSFALIPRDDQSPIDFQDRFIVHWDTGIVDEQFEMFAYDPTQYTVFGDTTFRINEGLNDAWYNKATDGQGFFITVFPEIKQMFLSWFTFDTQLPPEDATANLGGPGQRWMTALGPYDGNRAELAVTSTTGGIFNSGIPIPQNSADGTITVEFEDCNDGTVTFFLPSIGKQGVVPIERVTLDLVPACEELDGVSNAD
;
A
#
# COMPACT_ATOMS: atom_id res chain seq x y z
N TYR A 1 0.93 32.16 -4.88
CA TYR A 1 1.03 30.92 -4.10
C TYR A 1 0.02 29.93 -4.60
N ASP A 2 0.40 28.67 -4.67
CA ASP A 2 -0.51 27.56 -4.85
C ASP A 2 -0.83 26.98 -3.47
N LEU A 3 -2.11 26.92 -3.15
CA LEU A 3 -2.60 26.50 -1.86
C LEU A 3 -3.45 25.25 -2.05
N THR A 4 -3.05 24.19 -1.40
CA THR A 4 -3.75 22.91 -1.47
C THR A 4 -4.17 22.47 -0.07
N ALA A 5 -5.44 22.12 0.07
CA ALA A 5 -5.97 21.56 1.30
C ALA A 5 -6.47 20.15 1.02
N TRP A 6 -6.09 19.21 1.86
CA TRP A 6 -6.62 17.85 1.81
C TRP A 6 -6.88 17.31 3.21
N ARG A 7 -7.85 16.43 3.27
CA ARG A 7 -8.21 15.73 4.48
C ARG A 7 -7.34 14.47 4.62
N TYR A 8 -6.85 14.25 5.83
CA TYR A 8 -6.08 13.06 6.21
C TYR A 8 -6.92 12.23 7.18
N PRO A 9 -7.60 11.19 6.76
CA PRO A 9 -8.32 10.30 7.66
C PRO A 9 -7.33 9.44 8.44
N CYS A 10 -7.41 9.48 9.77
CA CYS A 10 -6.60 8.64 10.67
C CYS A 10 -7.37 7.41 11.15
N SER A 11 -8.72 7.47 11.13
CA SER A 11 -9.63 6.38 11.46
C SER A 11 -11.01 6.68 10.88
N GLU A 12 -11.99 5.77 11.06
CA GLU A 12 -13.38 6.02 10.69
C GLU A 12 -14.02 7.21 11.44
N GLU A 13 -13.49 7.54 12.61
CA GLU A 13 -14.03 8.59 13.50
C GLU A 13 -13.14 9.84 13.57
N PHE A 14 -11.92 9.80 13.01
CA PHE A 14 -10.96 10.88 13.20
C PHE A 14 -10.24 11.22 11.90
N SER A 15 -10.19 12.51 11.57
CA SER A 15 -9.39 13.05 10.47
C SER A 15 -8.77 14.40 10.85
N TYR A 16 -7.68 14.77 10.19
CA TYR A 16 -7.14 16.13 10.23
C TYR A 16 -7.00 16.71 8.83
N VAL A 17 -6.85 18.00 8.74
CA VAL A 17 -6.66 18.70 7.46
C VAL A 17 -5.22 19.14 7.33
N MET A 18 -4.62 18.86 6.20
CA MET A 18 -3.31 19.36 5.82
C MET A 18 -3.47 20.52 4.84
N LEU A 19 -2.88 21.65 5.15
CA LEU A 19 -2.74 22.78 4.23
C LEU A 19 -1.29 22.83 3.73
N THR A 20 -1.08 22.80 2.42
CA THR A 20 0.24 22.95 1.82
C THR A 20 0.28 24.23 0.98
N VAL A 21 1.32 25.01 1.20
CA VAL A 21 1.57 26.28 0.50
C VAL A 21 2.83 26.14 -0.33
N VAL A 22 2.73 26.40 -1.63
CA VAL A 22 3.84 26.38 -2.57
C VAL A 22 3.93 27.73 -3.28
N PRO A 23 5.09 28.39 -3.37
CA PRO A 23 5.23 29.61 -4.14
C PRO A 23 5.07 29.32 -5.65
N LEU A 24 4.27 30.14 -6.36
CA LEU A 24 4.00 29.93 -7.79
C LEU A 24 5.18 30.28 -8.68
N ASP A 25 6.03 31.21 -8.25
CA ASP A 25 7.26 31.63 -8.95
C ASP A 25 8.35 31.92 -7.93
N ASN A 26 9.56 32.18 -8.38
CA ASN A 26 10.73 32.47 -7.52
C ASN A 26 10.61 33.76 -6.69
N GLU A 27 9.41 34.23 -6.43
CA GLU A 27 9.13 35.40 -5.62
C GLU A 27 8.96 35.03 -4.16
N ASP A 28 9.48 35.79 -3.29
CA ASP A 28 9.53 35.80 -1.84
C ASP A 28 9.25 34.42 -1.13
N PRO A 29 10.29 33.73 -0.70
CA PRO A 29 10.12 32.42 -0.05
C PRO A 29 9.55 32.52 1.38
N PHE A 30 9.14 33.68 1.84
CA PHE A 30 8.68 33.91 3.20
C PHE A 30 7.20 34.28 3.23
N LEU A 31 6.46 33.60 4.07
CA LEU A 31 5.06 33.85 4.33
C LEU A 31 4.84 34.08 5.82
N CYS A 32 4.01 35.05 6.18
CA CYS A 32 3.48 35.16 7.53
C CYS A 32 2.39 34.10 7.73
N SER A 33 2.41 33.38 8.83
CA SER A 33 1.46 32.28 9.08
C SER A 33 -0.02 32.72 9.14
N GLY A 34 -0.29 34.01 9.32
CA GLY A 34 -1.64 34.55 9.28
C GLY A 34 -2.58 34.01 10.34
N GLN A 35 -3.86 34.26 10.13
CA GLN A 35 -4.95 33.75 10.96
C GLN A 35 -5.70 32.63 10.22
N ILE A 36 -5.91 31.50 10.90
CA ILE A 36 -6.75 30.42 10.38
C ILE A 36 -8.04 30.41 11.20
N ILE A 37 -9.18 30.48 10.52
CA ILE A 37 -10.51 30.37 11.13
C ILE A 37 -11.17 29.13 10.55
N LEU A 38 -11.66 28.26 11.41
CA LEU A 38 -12.52 27.15 11.02
C LEU A 38 -13.97 27.49 11.37
N ALA A 39 -14.87 27.28 10.41
CA ALA A 39 -16.27 27.57 10.60
C ALA A 39 -17.13 26.43 10.04
N GLN A 40 -18.20 26.06 10.76
CA GLN A 40 -19.15 25.03 10.38
C GLN A 40 -20.58 25.53 10.50
N GLY A 41 -21.43 25.28 9.49
CA GLY A 41 -22.82 25.71 9.46
C GLY A 41 -23.35 25.89 8.03
N GLU A 42 -24.62 26.33 7.90
CA GLU A 42 -25.33 26.38 6.62
C GLU A 42 -25.05 27.59 5.72
N SER A 43 -24.16 28.52 6.10
CA SER A 43 -24.01 29.77 5.36
C SER A 43 -22.56 30.24 5.20
N ASN A 44 -22.34 31.08 4.16
CA ASN A 44 -21.08 31.72 3.85
C ASN A 44 -20.59 32.61 5.01
N LEU A 45 -19.29 32.74 5.20
CA LEU A 45 -18.62 33.46 6.30
C LEU A 45 -19.05 34.94 6.41
N ASP A 46 -19.66 35.51 5.38
CA ASP A 46 -19.81 36.97 5.25
C ASP A 46 -20.88 37.64 6.09
N ASP A 47 -21.78 36.96 6.81
CA ASP A 47 -22.75 37.67 7.70
C ASP A 47 -23.72 36.77 8.47
N SER A 48 -23.40 35.54 8.79
CA SER A 48 -24.41 34.65 9.39
C SER A 48 -24.25 34.49 10.89
N PRO A 49 -25.27 34.89 11.66
CA PRO A 49 -25.38 34.52 13.05
C PRO A 49 -25.71 33.03 13.13
N GLY A 50 -24.72 32.18 13.39
CA GLY A 50 -24.93 30.74 13.56
C GLY A 50 -23.76 29.86 13.12
N LEU A 51 -22.69 30.44 12.60
CA LEU A 51 -21.47 29.66 12.35
C LEU A 51 -20.77 29.34 13.67
N THR A 52 -20.51 28.08 13.89
CA THR A 52 -19.65 27.65 14.99
C THR A 52 -18.19 27.88 14.55
N GLN A 53 -17.46 28.71 15.29
CA GLN A 53 -16.05 28.97 15.08
C GLN A 53 -15.23 28.25 16.15
N ASP A 54 -14.10 27.67 15.75
CA ASP A 54 -13.18 27.09 16.71
C ASP A 54 -12.28 28.19 17.31
N PRO A 55 -12.43 28.53 18.60
CA PRO A 55 -11.66 29.62 19.22
C PRO A 55 -10.17 29.30 19.37
N TYR A 56 -9.76 28.02 19.22
CA TYR A 56 -8.36 27.64 19.34
C TYR A 56 -7.55 27.89 18.08
N PHE A 57 -8.19 27.93 16.92
CA PHE A 57 -7.56 28.32 15.66
C PHE A 57 -7.64 29.82 15.40
N ASN A 58 -8.54 30.51 16.08
CA ASN A 58 -8.69 31.96 15.99
C ASN A 58 -7.66 32.68 16.90
N GLN A 59 -6.38 32.34 16.76
CA GLN A 59 -5.29 33.03 17.45
C GLN A 59 -4.89 34.29 16.65
N PRO A 60 -4.56 35.40 17.30
CA PRO A 60 -4.06 36.58 16.60
C PRO A 60 -2.81 36.21 15.81
N SER A 61 -2.78 36.62 14.55
CA SER A 61 -1.68 36.35 13.65
C SER A 61 -0.36 36.91 14.22
N TRP A 62 0.57 36.06 14.50
CA TRP A 62 1.94 36.41 14.73
C TRP A 62 2.74 35.96 13.52
N CYS A 63 3.46 36.91 12.95
CA CYS A 63 4.27 36.66 11.78
C CYS A 63 5.51 35.85 12.21
N GLN A 64 5.46 34.53 12.00
CA GLN A 64 6.65 33.72 12.01
C GLN A 64 7.07 33.53 10.55
N GLU A 65 8.25 34.01 10.19
CA GLU A 65 8.79 33.77 8.85
C GLU A 65 8.87 32.27 8.60
N THR A 66 8.04 31.79 7.69
CA THR A 66 8.03 30.38 7.30
C THR A 66 8.62 30.25 5.91
N VAL A 67 9.64 29.41 5.77
CA VAL A 67 10.27 29.13 4.47
C VAL A 67 9.36 28.21 3.67
N LEU A 68 9.01 28.62 2.45
CA LEU A 68 8.17 27.85 1.54
C LEU A 68 9.02 26.91 0.65
N PRO A 69 8.49 25.74 0.25
CA PRO A 69 7.13 25.23 0.52
C PRO A 69 6.97 24.74 1.97
N THR A 70 5.78 24.84 2.50
CA THR A 70 5.48 24.38 3.86
C THR A 70 4.10 23.73 3.95
N SER A 71 3.90 22.90 4.97
CA SER A 71 2.61 22.27 5.26
C SER A 71 2.25 22.47 6.72
N PHE A 72 0.96 22.74 6.97
CA PHE A 72 0.39 22.89 8.29
C PHE A 72 -0.67 21.82 8.51
N ALA A 73 -0.64 21.14 9.64
CA ALA A 73 -1.69 20.21 10.02
C ALA A 73 -2.69 20.91 10.95
N LEU A 74 -3.95 20.90 10.57
CA LEU A 74 -5.07 21.33 11.42
C LEU A 74 -5.62 20.09 12.09
N ILE A 75 -5.29 19.92 13.36
CA ILE A 75 -5.66 18.73 14.13
C ILE A 75 -6.76 19.16 15.12
N PRO A 76 -7.94 18.50 15.12
CA PRO A 76 -8.95 18.78 16.12
C PRO A 76 -8.39 18.46 17.50
N ARG A 77 -8.69 19.32 18.49
CA ARG A 77 -8.35 19.06 19.86
C ARG A 77 -9.47 18.28 20.55
N ASP A 78 -9.42 16.96 20.44
CA ASP A 78 -10.30 16.01 21.12
C ASP A 78 -11.77 16.49 21.22
N ASP A 79 -12.37 16.38 22.39
CA ASP A 79 -13.74 16.75 22.72
C ASP A 79 -13.99 18.27 22.87
N GLN A 80 -12.97 19.10 22.63
CA GLN A 80 -13.07 20.57 22.81
C GLN A 80 -13.25 21.34 21.53
N SER A 81 -13.07 20.75 20.38
CA SER A 81 -13.34 21.42 19.10
C SER A 81 -14.84 21.41 18.80
N PRO A 82 -15.47 22.58 18.60
CA PRO A 82 -16.87 22.63 18.16
C PRO A 82 -17.05 22.27 16.68
N ILE A 83 -15.97 22.05 15.95
CA ILE A 83 -15.97 21.68 14.54
C ILE A 83 -15.88 20.17 14.41
N ASP A 84 -16.86 19.58 13.74
CA ASP A 84 -16.80 18.19 13.30
C ASP A 84 -15.98 18.08 12.02
N PHE A 85 -14.76 17.57 12.12
CA PHE A 85 -13.86 17.41 11.00
C PHE A 85 -14.30 16.30 10.01
N GLN A 86 -15.27 15.49 10.36
CA GLN A 86 -15.84 14.48 9.47
C GLN A 86 -16.95 15.05 8.59
N ASP A 87 -17.60 16.12 9.03
CA ASP A 87 -18.63 16.82 8.28
C ASP A 87 -18.01 17.95 7.43
N ARG A 88 -18.85 18.64 6.70
CA ARG A 88 -18.50 19.79 5.88
C ARG A 88 -18.14 20.98 6.77
N PHE A 89 -17.00 21.64 6.50
CA PHE A 89 -16.62 22.89 7.17
C PHE A 89 -15.80 23.80 6.22
N ILE A 90 -15.63 25.05 6.62
CA ILE A 90 -14.88 26.04 5.89
C ILE A 90 -13.59 26.35 6.63
N VAL A 91 -12.49 26.41 5.91
CA VAL A 91 -11.20 26.92 6.36
C VAL A 91 -11.01 28.29 5.73
N HIS A 92 -10.91 29.33 6.54
CA HIS A 92 -10.53 30.66 6.11
C HIS A 92 -9.12 30.98 6.61
N TRP A 93 -8.25 31.35 5.69
CA TRP A 93 -6.86 31.68 5.97
C TRP A 93 -6.53 33.07 5.51
N ASP A 94 -6.30 33.99 6.47
CA ASP A 94 -5.96 35.38 6.26
C ASP A 94 -4.54 35.64 6.78
N THR A 95 -3.61 35.94 5.87
CA THR A 95 -2.23 36.32 6.19
C THR A 95 -2.04 37.83 6.21
N GLY A 96 -3.09 38.59 5.92
CA GLY A 96 -3.02 40.04 5.65
C GLY A 96 -2.52 40.40 4.24
N ILE A 97 -2.06 39.41 3.48
CA ILE A 97 -1.66 39.51 2.07
C ILE A 97 -2.51 38.58 1.21
N VAL A 98 -2.78 37.42 1.74
CA VAL A 98 -3.62 36.37 1.12
C VAL A 98 -4.84 36.18 2.01
N ASP A 99 -6.01 36.23 1.42
CA ASP A 99 -7.32 36.00 2.04
C ASP A 99 -8.03 34.92 1.22
N GLU A 100 -7.95 33.69 1.68
CA GLU A 100 -8.45 32.53 0.94
C GLU A 100 -9.42 31.71 1.78
N GLN A 101 -10.47 31.23 1.13
CA GLN A 101 -11.46 30.36 1.74
C GLN A 101 -11.50 29.02 1.01
N PHE A 102 -11.47 27.94 1.79
CA PHE A 102 -11.60 26.57 1.29
C PHE A 102 -12.82 25.94 1.91
N GLU A 103 -13.59 25.27 1.10
CA GLU A 103 -14.63 24.40 1.57
C GLU A 103 -14.09 22.96 1.67
N MET A 104 -14.08 22.43 2.87
CA MET A 104 -13.81 21.02 3.10
C MET A 104 -15.12 20.25 3.10
N PHE A 105 -15.31 19.40 2.10
CA PHE A 105 -16.51 18.56 2.00
C PHE A 105 -16.56 17.52 3.13
N ALA A 106 -17.75 17.02 3.42
CA ALA A 106 -17.93 15.90 4.36
C ALA A 106 -17.07 14.71 3.96
N TYR A 107 -16.56 14.00 4.95
CA TYR A 107 -15.75 12.81 4.72
C TYR A 107 -16.59 11.71 4.03
N ASP A 108 -16.15 11.29 2.87
CA ASP A 108 -16.72 10.16 2.15
C ASP A 108 -15.63 9.05 2.08
N PRO A 109 -15.76 7.99 2.88
CA PRO A 109 -14.74 6.93 2.92
C PRO A 109 -14.55 6.22 1.59
N THR A 110 -15.48 6.38 0.64
CA THR A 110 -15.35 5.78 -0.70
C THR A 110 -14.45 6.58 -1.64
N GLN A 111 -14.18 7.86 -1.33
CA GLN A 111 -13.38 8.76 -2.15
C GLN A 111 -11.96 8.99 -1.62
N TYR A 112 -11.70 8.57 -0.40
CA TYR A 112 -10.39 8.72 0.22
C TYR A 112 -9.75 7.36 0.43
N THR A 113 -8.61 7.16 -0.19
CA THR A 113 -7.70 6.14 0.29
C THR A 113 -7.25 6.59 1.67
N VAL A 114 -7.63 5.86 2.71
CA VAL A 114 -7.15 6.12 4.07
C VAL A 114 -5.62 6.03 4.01
N PHE A 115 -4.92 7.13 4.28
CA PHE A 115 -3.49 7.08 4.56
C PHE A 115 -3.31 6.54 5.98
N GLY A 116 -2.95 5.35 6.06
CA GLY A 116 -3.13 4.34 7.05
C GLY A 116 -4.00 3.29 6.44
N ASP A 117 -3.87 3.13 5.12
CA ASP A 117 -4.36 1.95 4.44
C ASP A 117 -3.77 0.76 5.19
N THR A 118 -4.63 0.11 5.97
CA THR A 118 -4.28 -1.12 6.67
C THR A 118 -4.10 -2.27 5.68
N THR A 119 -4.19 -1.96 4.37
CA THR A 119 -3.85 -2.90 3.33
C THR A 119 -2.37 -3.16 3.41
N PHE A 120 -2.05 -4.37 3.76
CA PHE A 120 -0.69 -4.88 3.79
C PHE A 120 0.08 -4.51 2.51
N ARG A 121 1.36 -4.16 2.64
CA ARG A 121 2.22 -3.84 1.49
C ARG A 121 3.34 -4.85 1.34
N ILE A 122 3.48 -5.35 0.13
CA ILE A 122 4.58 -6.24 -0.23
C ILE A 122 5.92 -5.58 0.07
N ASN A 123 6.73 -6.25 0.89
CA ASN A 123 8.06 -5.83 1.29
C ASN A 123 9.03 -7.02 1.32
N GLU A 124 10.32 -6.79 1.47
CA GLU A 124 11.35 -7.83 1.47
C GLU A 124 11.28 -8.77 2.68
N GLY A 125 10.54 -8.41 3.72
CA GLY A 125 10.25 -9.31 4.84
C GLY A 125 9.42 -10.54 4.44
N LEU A 126 8.81 -10.53 3.23
CA LEU A 126 8.11 -11.68 2.66
C LEU A 126 9.04 -12.74 2.03
N ASN A 127 10.35 -12.48 1.95
CA ASN A 127 11.33 -13.43 1.43
C ASN A 127 11.38 -14.68 2.29
N ASP A 128 10.75 -15.77 1.84
CA ASP A 128 10.63 -17.00 2.63
C ASP A 128 10.12 -18.19 1.81
N ALA A 129 10.00 -19.32 2.50
CA ALA A 129 9.30 -20.52 2.05
C ALA A 129 7.82 -20.44 2.48
N TRP A 130 6.93 -20.66 1.52
CA TRP A 130 5.49 -20.61 1.67
C TRP A 130 4.84 -21.91 1.24
N TYR A 131 3.75 -22.31 1.84
CA TYR A 131 3.08 -23.55 1.49
C TYR A 131 1.59 -23.50 1.81
N ASN A 132 0.88 -24.53 1.34
CA ASN A 132 -0.51 -24.79 1.76
C ASN A 132 -0.53 -26.11 2.56
N LYS A 133 -0.99 -26.06 3.79
CA LYS A 133 -1.13 -27.25 4.66
C LYS A 133 -1.95 -28.38 4.04
N ALA A 134 -2.92 -28.06 3.19
CA ALA A 134 -3.77 -29.06 2.55
C ALA A 134 -3.06 -29.82 1.43
N THR A 135 -1.92 -29.31 0.93
CA THR A 135 -1.14 -29.91 -0.18
C THR A 135 0.34 -30.02 0.20
N ASP A 136 0.61 -30.64 1.36
CA ASP A 136 1.97 -30.82 1.86
C ASP A 136 2.89 -31.52 0.85
N GLY A 137 4.17 -31.21 0.92
CA GLY A 137 5.19 -31.61 -0.06
C GLY A 137 5.27 -30.76 -1.32
N GLN A 138 4.47 -29.68 -1.40
CA GLN A 138 4.51 -28.64 -2.42
C GLN A 138 4.64 -27.28 -1.75
N GLY A 139 5.18 -26.30 -2.45
CA GLY A 139 5.32 -24.97 -1.88
C GLY A 139 6.00 -23.99 -2.82
N PHE A 140 6.19 -22.80 -2.29
CA PHE A 140 6.72 -21.66 -3.02
C PHE A 140 7.92 -21.10 -2.28
N PHE A 141 8.93 -20.65 -3.02
CA PHE A 141 9.90 -19.69 -2.51
C PHE A 141 9.62 -18.34 -3.16
N ILE A 142 9.46 -17.33 -2.32
CA ILE A 142 9.15 -15.96 -2.74
C ILE A 142 10.35 -15.07 -2.43
N THR A 143 10.71 -14.22 -3.38
CA THR A 143 11.75 -13.20 -3.23
C THR A 143 11.22 -11.87 -3.78
N VAL A 144 11.22 -10.85 -2.94
CA VAL A 144 10.86 -9.47 -3.28
C VAL A 144 12.12 -8.67 -3.56
N PHE A 145 12.12 -7.92 -4.65
CA PHE A 145 13.19 -6.99 -5.04
C PHE A 145 12.65 -5.56 -4.97
N PRO A 146 12.75 -4.87 -3.81
CA PRO A 146 12.09 -3.59 -3.59
C PRO A 146 12.61 -2.47 -4.49
N GLU A 147 13.90 -2.45 -4.78
CA GLU A 147 14.52 -1.41 -5.61
C GLU A 147 13.98 -1.36 -7.05
N ILE A 148 13.54 -2.49 -7.59
CA ILE A 148 13.02 -2.60 -8.96
C ILE A 148 11.53 -2.94 -8.99
N LYS A 149 10.87 -3.02 -7.82
CA LYS A 149 9.46 -3.38 -7.65
C LYS A 149 9.09 -4.67 -8.40
N GLN A 150 9.88 -5.71 -8.22
CA GLN A 150 9.65 -7.02 -8.82
C GLN A 150 9.55 -8.09 -7.73
N MET A 151 8.76 -9.12 -8.01
CA MET A 151 8.67 -10.33 -7.20
C MET A 151 9.04 -11.54 -8.05
N PHE A 152 9.87 -12.40 -7.50
CA PHE A 152 10.19 -13.71 -8.07
C PHE A 152 9.56 -14.78 -7.20
N LEU A 153 9.01 -15.81 -7.87
CA LEU A 153 8.41 -16.97 -7.23
C LEU A 153 8.93 -18.26 -7.89
N SER A 154 9.39 -19.19 -7.09
CA SER A 154 9.60 -20.59 -7.50
C SER A 154 8.51 -21.47 -6.94
N TRP A 155 7.83 -22.23 -7.76
CA TRP A 155 6.81 -23.18 -7.35
C TRP A 155 7.35 -24.62 -7.48
N PHE A 156 7.51 -25.31 -6.36
CA PHE A 156 7.85 -26.73 -6.32
C PHE A 156 6.55 -27.53 -6.17
N THR A 157 6.28 -28.43 -7.11
CA THR A 157 5.02 -29.14 -7.21
C THR A 157 5.22 -30.51 -7.85
N PHE A 158 4.12 -31.18 -8.16
CA PHE A 158 4.12 -32.45 -8.87
C PHE A 158 3.41 -32.31 -10.22
N ASP A 159 3.60 -33.34 -11.07
CA ASP A 159 2.88 -33.47 -12.33
C ASP A 159 1.37 -33.62 -12.09
N THR A 160 0.58 -33.27 -13.08
CA THR A 160 -0.89 -33.38 -13.04
C THR A 160 -1.41 -34.82 -13.00
N GLN A 161 -0.55 -35.77 -13.26
CA GLN A 161 -0.82 -37.21 -13.21
C GLN A 161 0.35 -37.95 -12.55
N LEU A 162 0.05 -39.05 -11.88
CA LEU A 162 1.10 -39.94 -11.38
C LEU A 162 1.91 -40.48 -12.54
N PRO A 163 3.24 -40.51 -12.43
CA PRO A 163 4.08 -41.18 -13.43
C PRO A 163 3.75 -42.66 -13.52
N PRO A 164 4.04 -43.34 -14.65
CA PRO A 164 3.98 -44.79 -14.75
C PRO A 164 4.81 -45.46 -13.65
N GLU A 165 4.37 -46.64 -13.18
CA GLU A 165 5.03 -47.39 -12.08
C GLU A 165 6.49 -47.73 -12.39
N ASP A 166 6.83 -47.89 -13.66
CA ASP A 166 8.17 -48.20 -14.14
C ASP A 166 9.00 -46.96 -14.48
N ALA A 167 8.43 -45.75 -14.32
CA ALA A 167 9.17 -44.53 -14.56
C ALA A 167 10.28 -44.35 -13.51
N THR A 168 11.46 -44.00 -13.97
CA THR A 168 12.62 -43.78 -13.09
C THR A 168 13.22 -42.39 -13.28
N ALA A 169 13.78 -41.85 -12.22
CA ALA A 169 14.58 -40.62 -12.23
C ALA A 169 15.87 -40.89 -11.44
N ASN A 170 16.98 -40.32 -11.90
CA ASN A 170 18.27 -40.45 -11.21
C ASN A 170 18.37 -39.52 -10.00
N LEU A 171 17.59 -38.44 -10.01
CA LEU A 171 17.53 -37.44 -8.93
C LEU A 171 16.07 -37.05 -8.68
N GLY A 172 15.62 -37.21 -7.46
CA GLY A 172 14.25 -36.94 -7.07
C GLY A 172 13.25 -37.99 -7.59
N GLY A 173 11.96 -37.73 -7.43
CA GLY A 173 10.89 -38.54 -7.97
C GLY A 173 10.55 -38.16 -9.41
N PRO A 174 10.11 -39.14 -10.27
CA PRO A 174 9.81 -38.87 -11.66
C PRO A 174 8.64 -37.91 -11.89
N GLY A 175 7.78 -37.71 -10.89
CA GLY A 175 6.66 -36.78 -10.94
C GLY A 175 6.97 -35.38 -10.39
N GLN A 176 8.17 -35.12 -9.88
CA GLN A 176 8.54 -33.82 -9.35
C GLN A 176 8.68 -32.76 -10.45
N ARG A 177 8.12 -31.60 -10.23
CA ARG A 177 8.11 -30.46 -11.17
C ARG A 177 8.42 -29.17 -10.44
N TRP A 178 8.93 -28.23 -11.16
CA TRP A 178 9.11 -26.86 -10.71
C TRP A 178 8.87 -25.89 -11.86
N MET A 179 8.48 -24.69 -11.52
CA MET A 179 8.34 -23.54 -12.43
C MET A 179 8.75 -22.27 -11.73
N THR A 180 9.02 -21.23 -12.48
CA THR A 180 9.33 -19.92 -11.95
C THR A 180 8.38 -18.88 -12.48
N ALA A 181 8.16 -17.81 -11.73
CA ALA A 181 7.41 -16.68 -12.17
C ALA A 181 8.10 -15.38 -11.71
N LEU A 182 8.04 -14.35 -12.54
CA LEU A 182 8.62 -13.04 -12.26
C LEU A 182 7.67 -11.96 -12.78
N GLY A 183 7.51 -10.89 -12.02
CA GLY A 183 6.70 -9.75 -12.44
C GLY A 183 6.62 -8.64 -11.42
N PRO A 184 5.98 -7.52 -11.78
CA PRO A 184 5.82 -6.37 -10.92
C PRO A 184 4.85 -6.64 -9.77
N TYR A 185 4.99 -5.84 -8.69
CA TYR A 185 4.02 -5.77 -7.62
C TYR A 185 3.65 -4.32 -7.30
N ASP A 186 2.44 -4.14 -6.78
CA ASP A 186 1.94 -2.88 -6.25
C ASP A 186 0.99 -3.16 -5.06
N GLY A 187 1.11 -2.35 -3.98
CA GLY A 187 0.38 -2.60 -2.74
C GLY A 187 0.63 -4.02 -2.21
N ASN A 188 -0.42 -4.77 -1.99
CA ASN A 188 -0.38 -6.15 -1.49
C ASN A 188 -0.42 -7.22 -2.60
N ARG A 189 -0.36 -6.82 -3.88
CA ARG A 189 -0.59 -7.69 -5.03
C ARG A 189 0.60 -7.72 -6.00
N ALA A 190 0.97 -8.90 -6.45
CA ALA A 190 1.96 -9.13 -7.51
C ALA A 190 1.34 -9.88 -8.70
N GLU A 191 1.72 -9.49 -9.93
CA GLU A 191 1.30 -10.16 -11.16
C GLU A 191 2.53 -10.70 -11.89
N LEU A 192 2.66 -12.01 -11.94
CA LEU A 192 3.87 -12.70 -12.34
C LEU A 192 3.64 -13.49 -13.64
N ALA A 193 4.59 -13.36 -14.59
CA ALA A 193 4.62 -14.20 -15.79
C ALA A 193 5.34 -15.53 -15.48
N VAL A 194 4.68 -16.65 -15.76
CA VAL A 194 5.21 -17.98 -15.51
C VAL A 194 6.17 -18.40 -16.62
N THR A 195 7.30 -18.98 -16.23
CA THR A 195 8.28 -19.60 -17.13
C THR A 195 8.46 -21.07 -16.76
N SER A 196 8.28 -21.94 -17.73
CA SER A 196 8.61 -23.36 -17.66
C SER A 196 9.96 -23.61 -18.33
N THR A 197 10.84 -24.34 -17.64
CA THR A 197 12.19 -24.69 -18.15
C THR A 197 12.32 -26.19 -18.32
N THR A 198 12.80 -26.61 -19.47
CA THR A 198 12.96 -28.04 -19.83
C THR A 198 14.30 -28.32 -20.52
N GLY A 199 14.66 -29.61 -20.66
CA GLY A 199 15.77 -30.06 -21.53
C GLY A 199 17.16 -29.90 -20.94
N GLY A 200 17.29 -29.50 -19.66
CA GLY A 200 18.60 -29.42 -18.99
C GLY A 200 19.11 -30.78 -18.49
N ILE A 201 20.40 -30.85 -18.17
CA ILE A 201 21.06 -31.95 -17.49
C ILE A 201 21.72 -31.42 -16.20
N PHE A 202 21.72 -32.21 -15.13
CA PHE A 202 22.27 -31.83 -13.84
C PHE A 202 23.71 -31.29 -13.97
N ASN A 203 23.92 -30.08 -13.47
CA ASN A 203 25.20 -29.37 -13.44
C ASN A 203 25.93 -29.29 -14.81
N SER A 204 25.17 -29.18 -15.91
CA SER A 204 25.71 -29.08 -17.28
C SER A 204 25.05 -27.93 -18.04
N GLY A 205 25.87 -27.20 -18.80
CA GLY A 205 25.37 -26.20 -19.74
C GLY A 205 24.94 -26.77 -21.09
N ILE A 206 25.07 -28.08 -21.30
CA ILE A 206 24.74 -28.77 -22.54
C ILE A 206 23.92 -30.03 -22.22
N PRO A 207 22.75 -30.21 -22.87
CA PRO A 207 22.09 -29.32 -23.83
C PRO A 207 21.62 -28.01 -23.16
N ILE A 208 21.49 -26.94 -23.95
CA ILE A 208 20.98 -25.66 -23.47
C ILE A 208 19.50 -25.82 -23.07
N PRO A 209 19.11 -25.50 -21.85
CA PRO A 209 17.72 -25.56 -21.43
C PRO A 209 16.82 -24.67 -22.27
N GLN A 210 15.57 -25.08 -22.47
CA GLN A 210 14.57 -24.34 -23.21
C GLN A 210 13.58 -23.70 -22.20
N ASN A 211 13.37 -22.39 -22.33
CA ASN A 211 12.40 -21.62 -21.54
C ASN A 211 11.18 -21.30 -22.39
N SER A 212 9.99 -21.53 -21.85
CA SER A 212 8.71 -21.17 -22.48
C SER A 212 7.81 -20.44 -21.50
N ALA A 213 7.13 -19.41 -21.97
CA ALA A 213 6.10 -18.75 -21.19
C ALA A 213 4.88 -19.65 -21.04
N ASP A 214 4.29 -19.72 -19.84
CA ASP A 214 3.15 -20.58 -19.55
C ASP A 214 2.16 -19.92 -18.58
N GLY A 215 1.52 -18.83 -19.01
CA GLY A 215 0.45 -18.21 -18.25
C GLY A 215 0.93 -17.27 -17.14
N THR A 216 0.13 -17.16 -16.09
CA THR A 216 0.30 -16.13 -15.04
C THR A 216 0.06 -16.68 -13.64
N ILE A 217 0.72 -16.08 -12.67
CA ILE A 217 0.47 -16.22 -11.25
C ILE A 217 0.19 -14.84 -10.68
N THR A 218 -0.88 -14.71 -9.90
CA THR A 218 -1.13 -13.56 -9.04
C THR A 218 -0.90 -13.97 -7.60
N VAL A 219 -0.13 -13.18 -6.85
CA VAL A 219 0.04 -13.37 -5.40
C VAL A 219 -0.57 -12.16 -4.70
N GLU A 220 -1.43 -12.42 -3.72
CA GLU A 220 -2.02 -11.40 -2.85
C GLU A 220 -1.74 -11.77 -1.40
N PHE A 221 -1.20 -10.82 -0.62
CA PHE A 221 -0.93 -11.02 0.79
C PHE A 221 -1.98 -10.28 1.63
N GLU A 222 -2.50 -10.96 2.63
CA GLU A 222 -3.40 -10.40 3.63
C GLU A 222 -2.59 -9.73 4.74
N ASP A 223 -1.47 -10.34 5.11
CA ASP A 223 -0.52 -9.89 6.12
C ASP A 223 0.87 -10.53 5.93
N CYS A 224 1.72 -10.46 6.94
CA CYS A 224 3.07 -11.01 6.92
C CYS A 224 3.13 -12.53 6.99
N ASN A 225 2.03 -13.22 7.24
CA ASN A 225 1.98 -14.69 7.39
C ASN A 225 1.05 -15.38 6.41
N ASP A 226 0.03 -14.71 5.92
CA ASP A 226 -1.04 -15.29 5.12
C ASP A 226 -1.16 -14.61 3.75
N GLY A 227 -1.46 -15.40 2.73
CA GLY A 227 -1.66 -14.90 1.38
C GLY A 227 -2.36 -15.92 0.48
N THR A 228 -2.51 -15.53 -0.78
CA THR A 228 -3.21 -16.32 -1.79
C THR A 228 -2.44 -16.30 -3.10
N VAL A 229 -2.25 -17.46 -3.70
CA VAL A 229 -1.69 -17.66 -5.04
C VAL A 229 -2.80 -18.06 -5.99
N THR A 230 -3.13 -17.21 -6.95
CA THR A 230 -4.05 -17.53 -8.06
C THR A 230 -3.23 -17.82 -9.30
N PHE A 231 -3.46 -18.95 -9.95
CA PHE A 231 -2.69 -19.36 -11.12
C PHE A 231 -3.59 -19.66 -12.33
N PHE A 232 -3.03 -19.42 -13.51
CA PHE A 232 -3.58 -19.85 -14.80
C PHE A 232 -2.46 -20.38 -15.68
N LEU A 233 -2.49 -21.70 -15.96
CA LEU A 233 -1.47 -22.43 -16.71
C LEU A 233 -2.11 -23.07 -17.95
N PRO A 234 -2.13 -22.38 -19.09
CA PRO A 234 -2.82 -22.81 -20.30
C PRO A 234 -2.21 -24.07 -20.93
N SER A 235 -0.89 -24.30 -20.80
CA SER A 235 -0.23 -25.48 -21.40
C SER A 235 -0.80 -26.81 -20.86
N ILE A 236 -1.28 -26.81 -19.61
CA ILE A 236 -1.87 -27.99 -18.96
C ILE A 236 -3.38 -27.82 -18.68
N GLY A 237 -3.97 -26.71 -19.13
CA GLY A 237 -5.39 -26.40 -18.94
C GLY A 237 -5.80 -26.30 -17.46
N LYS A 238 -4.93 -25.79 -16.59
CA LYS A 238 -5.18 -25.68 -15.15
C LYS A 238 -5.25 -24.21 -14.72
N GLN A 239 -6.22 -23.94 -13.83
CA GLN A 239 -6.31 -22.71 -13.08
C GLN A 239 -6.83 -23.01 -11.67
N GLY A 240 -6.51 -22.15 -10.72
CA GLY A 240 -6.94 -22.36 -9.35
C GLY A 240 -6.44 -21.29 -8.40
N VAL A 241 -6.85 -21.44 -7.15
CA VAL A 241 -6.51 -20.59 -6.03
C VAL A 241 -5.92 -21.44 -4.93
N VAL A 242 -4.77 -21.06 -4.39
CA VAL A 242 -4.04 -21.76 -3.34
C VAL A 242 -3.81 -20.78 -2.20
N PRO A 243 -4.47 -20.92 -1.04
CA PRO A 243 -4.09 -20.17 0.15
C PRO A 243 -2.70 -20.62 0.59
N ILE A 244 -1.88 -19.68 0.99
CA ILE A 244 -0.50 -19.92 1.42
C ILE A 244 -0.25 -19.31 2.80
N GLU A 245 0.58 -19.98 3.57
CA GLU A 245 1.13 -19.48 4.83
C GLU A 245 2.64 -19.74 4.86
N ARG A 246 3.36 -19.06 5.76
CA ARG A 246 4.80 -19.29 5.94
C ARG A 246 5.06 -20.68 6.53
N VAL A 247 6.22 -21.23 6.17
CA VAL A 247 6.72 -22.46 6.80
C VAL A 247 7.18 -22.20 8.25
N THR A 248 7.74 -21.00 8.51
CA THR A 248 8.17 -20.54 9.84
C THR A 248 7.74 -19.10 10.07
N LEU A 249 7.66 -18.67 11.34
CA LEU A 249 7.19 -17.34 11.72
C LEU A 249 8.35 -16.40 12.13
N ASP A 250 9.58 -16.79 11.94
CA ASP A 250 10.77 -16.07 12.40
C ASP A 250 11.00 -14.72 11.68
N LEU A 251 10.50 -14.58 10.45
CA LEU A 251 10.58 -13.34 9.68
C LEU A 251 9.32 -12.45 9.77
N VAL A 252 8.26 -12.91 10.45
CA VAL A 252 7.03 -12.10 10.61
C VAL A 252 7.31 -10.75 11.27
N PRO A 253 8.04 -10.66 12.39
CA PRO A 253 8.31 -9.36 13.02
C PRO A 253 9.08 -8.38 12.12
N ALA A 254 10.01 -8.88 11.31
CA ALA A 254 10.77 -8.05 10.37
C ALA A 254 9.88 -7.54 9.22
N CYS A 255 8.95 -8.37 8.76
CA CYS A 255 7.99 -7.99 7.74
C CYS A 255 7.01 -6.92 8.26
N GLU A 256 6.50 -7.08 9.48
CA GLU A 256 5.59 -6.12 10.14
C GLU A 256 6.27 -4.77 10.37
N GLU A 257 7.55 -4.76 10.77
CA GLU A 257 8.33 -3.52 10.91
C GLU A 257 8.45 -2.78 9.58
N LEU A 258 8.65 -3.50 8.48
CA LEU A 258 8.76 -2.93 7.13
C LEU A 258 7.40 -2.46 6.56
N ASP A 259 6.31 -3.07 6.95
CA ASP A 259 4.97 -2.65 6.54
C ASP A 259 4.52 -1.37 7.27
N GLY A 260 5.22 -0.99 8.33
CA GLY A 260 4.89 0.20 9.14
C GLY A 260 3.68 -0.01 10.05
N VAL A 261 3.20 -1.22 10.17
CA VAL A 261 2.25 -1.64 11.19
C VAL A 261 3.05 -1.86 12.48
N SER A 262 3.55 -0.78 13.07
CA SER A 262 4.07 -0.88 14.43
C SER A 262 2.87 -1.15 15.33
N ASN A 263 2.84 -2.33 15.94
CA ASN A 263 2.00 -2.61 17.09
C ASN A 263 2.26 -1.51 18.14
N ALA A 264 1.43 -0.49 18.14
CA ALA A 264 1.31 0.41 19.26
C ALA A 264 0.52 -0.36 20.32
N ASP A 265 1.23 -0.97 21.28
CA ASP A 265 0.66 -1.44 22.54
C ASP A 265 0.10 -0.26 23.37
#